data_796a26521ea399edc1b79ae87828a637
#
_entry.id   796a26521ea399edc1b79ae87828a637
#
_cell.length_a   1.000
_cell.length_b   1.000
_cell.length_c   1.000
_cell.angle_alpha   90.00
_cell.angle_beta   90.00
_cell.angle_gamma   90.00
#
_symmetry.space_group_name_H-M   'P 1'
#
loop_
_entity.id
_entity.type
_entity.pdbx_description
1 polymer ?
#
loop_
_entity_poly.entity_id
_entity_poly.type
_entity_poly.pdbx_seq_one_letter_code
_entity_poly.pdbx_strand_id
1 'polypeptide(L)'
;MTRRGWAAAILIAWAASLGWLAQRELFRTTGARLAEAALSVPPGAVYYRLELGDQQVGFASSTVDTSGSAIRVEDVLILDVPALGVLHRTTAKSTATLSRALRLQQVEATFDGDFGRFSAHGTVTGDTLLTVLLVSGPDSQYTRVPLERPIVLPTLLALRLAFGGKLQPGKTHAIRVFDPLLLAQREVGVTIAAESTLVVADSADYDSTAMAWVPVHFDTVRAFRIEQETDGMRSSAWIDAQGRTVRATSPVGFTIQRSAFEIAYENFRRRDTARVAHASAAPRPGDVIAMTAIAAGARLRPTGFAELRVRLHGVDPRGLDLESNRQRLTGDTLVVRRETRAALAPRYTLPATDPALRAFLAPDPLIQSANPRVRAQAKAIIARERDPARAAELLLRWVSGHVATQVTVSVPSAVRVLEQRRGDCNEHTVLYVALARAVGLPARAVAGLVYLDGRFYYHAWPEVYLGGGWLAVDPTLDQFPADATHLRFTVGGLARQVELVRRIGRLTVEVL
;
A
#
# COMPACT_ATOMS: atom_id res chain seq x y z
N MET A 1 25.90 58.91 37.01
CA MET A 1 25.76 57.47 37.30
C MET A 1 27.04 56.96 37.93
N THR A 2 26.96 56.33 39.05
CA THR A 2 28.17 55.83 39.78
C THR A 2 28.69 54.56 39.04
N ARG A 3 30.03 54.32 39.17
CA ARG A 3 30.66 53.08 38.62
C ARG A 3 29.91 51.81 38.95
N ARG A 4 29.26 51.76 40.15
CA ARG A 4 28.38 50.62 40.54
C ARG A 4 27.09 50.54 39.70
N GLY A 5 26.51 51.64 39.24
CA GLY A 5 25.34 51.66 38.38
C GLY A 5 25.64 51.11 36.95
N TRP A 6 26.80 51.44 36.41
CA TRP A 6 27.25 50.87 35.13
C TRP A 6 27.54 49.38 35.21
N ALA A 7 28.18 48.90 36.29
CA ALA A 7 28.41 47.48 36.48
C ALA A 7 27.12 46.66 36.61
N ALA A 8 26.13 47.18 37.33
CA ALA A 8 24.79 46.56 37.43
C ALA A 8 24.05 46.52 36.08
N ALA A 9 24.13 47.60 35.30
CA ALA A 9 23.51 47.64 33.95
C ALA A 9 24.16 46.63 32.98
N ILE A 10 25.48 46.48 33.01
CA ILE A 10 26.20 45.49 32.20
C ILE A 10 25.83 44.06 32.61
N LEU A 11 25.77 43.76 33.92
CA LEU A 11 25.37 42.43 34.40
C LEU A 11 23.91 42.08 34.02
N ILE A 12 22.99 43.03 34.10
CA ILE A 12 21.59 42.84 33.70
C ILE A 12 21.52 42.61 32.18
N ALA A 13 22.21 43.40 31.37
CA ALA A 13 22.25 43.22 29.92
C ALA A 13 22.85 41.86 29.53
N TRP A 14 23.90 41.43 30.23
CA TRP A 14 24.54 40.13 30.03
C TRP A 14 23.62 38.98 30.45
N ALA A 15 22.94 39.07 31.62
CA ALA A 15 21.95 38.08 32.07
C ALA A 15 20.72 38.01 31.12
N ALA A 16 20.27 39.17 30.63
CA ALA A 16 19.19 39.22 29.63
C ALA A 16 19.61 38.57 28.30
N SER A 17 20.85 38.84 27.85
CA SER A 17 21.39 38.20 26.63
C SER A 17 21.57 36.69 26.80
N LEU A 18 22.03 36.21 27.95
CA LEU A 18 22.11 34.80 28.28
C LEU A 18 20.70 34.16 28.37
N GLY A 19 19.75 34.83 29.02
CA GLY A 19 18.36 34.38 29.08
C GLY A 19 17.71 34.29 27.69
N TRP A 20 17.96 35.29 26.85
CA TRP A 20 17.50 35.29 25.45
C TRP A 20 18.18 34.17 24.63
N LEU A 21 19.48 33.96 24.79
CA LEU A 21 20.22 32.91 24.13
C LEU A 21 19.74 31.52 24.58
N ALA A 22 19.54 31.35 25.90
CA ALA A 22 18.99 30.11 26.46
C ALA A 22 17.57 29.84 25.96
N GLN A 23 16.71 30.86 25.92
CA GLN A 23 15.36 30.73 25.35
C GLN A 23 15.42 30.38 23.86
N ARG A 24 16.29 31.02 23.12
CA ARG A 24 16.49 30.75 21.67
C ARG A 24 17.03 29.35 21.39
N GLU A 25 17.97 28.84 22.19
CA GLU A 25 18.65 27.56 21.93
C GLU A 25 17.97 26.36 22.62
N LEU A 26 17.48 26.52 23.86
CA LEU A 26 16.91 25.43 24.65
C LEU A 26 15.40 25.26 24.48
N PHE A 27 14.67 26.35 24.16
CA PHE A 27 13.21 26.31 24.04
C PHE A 27 12.71 26.49 22.61
N ARG A 28 13.56 26.24 21.60
CA ARG A 28 13.12 26.22 20.21
C ARG A 28 12.09 25.12 19.99
N THR A 29 10.97 25.45 19.36
CA THR A 29 9.99 24.46 18.93
C THR A 29 10.62 23.52 17.91
N THR A 30 10.17 22.25 17.89
CA THR A 30 10.62 21.27 16.89
C THR A 30 10.42 21.82 15.47
N GLY A 31 9.38 22.61 15.24
CA GLY A 31 9.10 23.25 13.94
C GLY A 31 10.15 24.30 13.56
N ALA A 32 10.64 25.11 14.50
CA ALA A 32 11.68 26.11 14.23
C ALA A 32 13.04 25.46 13.90
N ARG A 33 13.41 24.38 14.61
CA ARG A 33 14.61 23.59 14.32
C ARG A 33 14.53 22.92 12.94
N LEU A 34 13.38 22.36 12.59
CA LEU A 34 13.16 21.78 11.26
C LEU A 34 13.23 22.84 10.16
N ALA A 35 12.67 24.03 10.39
CA ALA A 35 12.72 25.10 9.40
C ALA A 35 14.15 25.59 9.14
N GLU A 36 14.98 25.65 10.16
CA GLU A 36 16.39 26.03 10.01
C GLU A 36 17.19 24.90 9.33
N ALA A 37 17.01 23.65 9.75
CA ALA A 37 17.63 22.49 9.11
C ALA A 37 17.21 22.33 7.65
N ALA A 38 15.96 22.63 7.33
CA ALA A 38 15.45 22.56 5.96
C ALA A 38 16.03 23.61 5.00
N LEU A 39 16.67 24.67 5.52
CA LEU A 39 17.46 25.59 4.68
C LEU A 39 18.69 24.92 4.06
N SER A 40 19.17 23.84 4.67
CA SER A 40 20.33 23.07 4.21
C SER A 40 19.96 21.84 3.36
N VAL A 41 18.66 21.63 3.05
CA VAL A 41 18.24 20.54 2.16
C VAL A 41 18.82 20.78 0.75
N PRO A 42 19.74 19.95 0.27
CA PRO A 42 20.35 20.17 -1.03
C PRO A 42 19.35 19.77 -2.14
N PRO A 43 19.19 20.59 -3.17
CA PRO A 43 18.48 20.19 -4.37
C PRO A 43 19.24 19.07 -5.09
N GLY A 44 18.55 18.31 -5.92
CA GLY A 44 19.16 17.30 -6.76
C GLY A 44 18.27 16.08 -6.96
N ALA A 45 18.67 15.26 -7.91
CA ALA A 45 18.01 14.01 -8.27
C ALA A 45 18.88 12.81 -7.89
N VAL A 46 18.23 11.72 -7.51
CA VAL A 46 18.84 10.40 -7.33
C VAL A 46 18.03 9.38 -8.11
N TYR A 47 18.72 8.38 -8.63
CA TYR A 47 18.15 7.36 -9.48
C TYR A 47 18.36 5.99 -8.88
N TYR A 48 17.39 5.11 -9.11
CA TYR A 48 17.37 3.79 -8.52
C TYR A 48 17.06 2.73 -9.56
N ARG A 49 17.78 1.64 -9.52
CA ARG A 49 17.35 0.39 -10.14
C ARG A 49 16.53 -0.42 -9.15
N LEU A 50 15.44 -1.01 -9.64
CA LEU A 50 14.62 -1.94 -8.90
C LEU A 50 14.87 -3.34 -9.42
N GLU A 51 15.15 -4.26 -8.51
CA GLU A 51 15.50 -5.64 -8.83
C GLU A 51 14.55 -6.58 -8.10
N LEU A 52 14.23 -7.69 -8.76
CA LEU A 52 13.55 -8.83 -8.19
C LEU A 52 14.41 -10.07 -8.47
N GLY A 53 15.02 -10.63 -7.41
CA GLY A 53 16.15 -11.55 -7.59
C GLY A 53 17.31 -10.85 -8.30
N ASP A 54 17.85 -11.49 -9.35
CA ASP A 54 18.96 -10.95 -10.14
C ASP A 54 18.50 -10.14 -11.37
N GLN A 55 17.20 -9.84 -11.48
CA GLN A 55 16.64 -9.15 -12.62
C GLN A 55 16.19 -7.73 -12.26
N GLN A 56 16.65 -6.76 -13.06
CA GLN A 56 16.10 -5.42 -12.97
C GLN A 56 14.68 -5.43 -13.54
N VAL A 57 13.70 -5.09 -12.71
CA VAL A 57 12.27 -5.05 -13.05
C VAL A 57 11.73 -3.62 -13.08
N GLY A 58 12.54 -2.63 -12.71
CA GLY A 58 12.05 -1.26 -12.69
C GLY A 58 13.15 -0.22 -12.56
N PHE A 59 12.67 1.02 -12.60
CA PHE A 59 13.41 2.25 -12.42
C PHE A 59 12.64 3.16 -11.47
N ALA A 60 13.35 3.88 -10.61
CA ALA A 60 12.77 4.98 -9.85
C ALA A 60 13.72 6.19 -9.84
N SER A 61 13.14 7.36 -9.63
CA SER A 61 13.88 8.58 -9.35
C SER A 61 13.21 9.38 -8.24
N SER A 62 14.02 10.10 -7.46
CA SER A 62 13.55 11.04 -6.46
C SER A 62 14.29 12.35 -6.65
N THR A 63 13.54 13.43 -6.85
CA THR A 63 14.07 14.77 -7.09
C THR A 63 13.60 15.71 -5.98
N VAL A 64 14.54 16.43 -5.40
CA VAL A 64 14.27 17.48 -4.41
C VAL A 64 14.60 18.82 -5.04
N ASP A 65 13.62 19.71 -5.09
CA ASP A 65 13.76 21.10 -5.50
C ASP A 65 13.49 21.99 -4.31
N THR A 66 14.42 22.92 -4.06
CA THR A 66 14.37 23.88 -2.94
C THR A 66 14.30 25.32 -3.44
N SER A 67 14.02 25.52 -4.73
CA SER A 67 13.80 26.85 -5.29
C SER A 67 12.54 27.49 -4.67
N GLY A 68 12.63 28.79 -4.36
CA GLY A 68 11.51 29.52 -3.78
C GLY A 68 11.29 29.28 -2.27
N SER A 69 10.07 29.47 -1.80
CA SER A 69 9.67 29.40 -0.38
C SER A 69 9.27 28.01 0.10
N ALA A 70 9.14 27.05 -0.81
CA ALA A 70 8.72 25.68 -0.55
C ALA A 70 9.83 24.66 -0.91
N ILE A 71 9.69 23.46 -0.40
CA ILE A 71 10.48 22.29 -0.81
C ILE A 71 9.53 21.40 -1.62
N ARG A 72 9.92 21.05 -2.84
CA ARG A 72 9.18 20.13 -3.69
C ARG A 72 9.96 18.83 -3.80
N VAL A 73 9.28 17.72 -3.49
CA VAL A 73 9.81 16.36 -3.68
C VAL A 73 8.99 15.68 -4.75
N GLU A 74 9.65 15.23 -5.80
CA GLU A 74 9.02 14.48 -6.88
C GLU A 74 9.63 13.08 -6.96
N ASP A 75 8.79 12.06 -6.83
CA ASP A 75 9.16 10.66 -6.95
C ASP A 75 8.48 10.06 -8.18
N VAL A 76 9.25 9.34 -8.99
CA VAL A 76 8.76 8.58 -10.14
C VAL A 76 9.18 7.12 -9.99
N LEU A 77 8.26 6.21 -10.25
CA LEU A 77 8.49 4.77 -10.26
C LEU A 77 7.93 4.19 -11.57
N ILE A 78 8.74 3.45 -12.31
CA ILE A 78 8.31 2.63 -13.43
C ILE A 78 8.66 1.19 -13.06
N LEU A 79 7.68 0.31 -13.08
CA LEU A 79 7.82 -1.07 -12.66
C LEU A 79 7.18 -2.01 -13.68
N ASP A 80 7.91 -3.03 -14.10
CA ASP A 80 7.43 -4.15 -14.88
C ASP A 80 7.18 -5.31 -13.94
N VAL A 81 5.90 -5.60 -13.66
CA VAL A 81 5.48 -6.68 -12.76
C VAL A 81 5.23 -7.93 -13.60
N PRO A 82 6.08 -8.96 -13.50
CA PRO A 82 5.79 -10.24 -14.15
C PRO A 82 4.72 -11.00 -13.36
N ALA A 83 3.63 -11.35 -14.03
CA ALA A 83 2.55 -12.14 -13.45
C ALA A 83 1.96 -13.10 -14.50
N LEU A 84 1.92 -14.40 -14.19
CA LEU A 84 1.46 -15.49 -15.07
C LEU A 84 2.03 -15.43 -16.50
N GLY A 85 3.33 -15.12 -16.62
CA GLY A 85 4.02 -15.05 -17.91
C GLY A 85 3.77 -13.78 -18.72
N VAL A 86 2.94 -12.85 -18.23
CA VAL A 86 2.70 -11.53 -18.82
C VAL A 86 3.43 -10.46 -18.01
N LEU A 87 3.95 -9.46 -18.71
CA LEU A 87 4.62 -8.32 -18.10
C LEU A 87 3.65 -7.13 -18.03
N HIS A 88 3.31 -6.71 -16.81
CA HIS A 88 2.42 -5.58 -16.56
C HIS A 88 3.25 -4.36 -16.22
N ARG A 89 3.22 -3.33 -17.07
CA ARG A 89 3.91 -2.07 -16.79
C ARG A 89 3.02 -1.16 -15.98
N THR A 90 3.59 -0.66 -14.88
CA THR A 90 2.96 0.36 -14.07
C THR A 90 3.88 1.57 -13.92
N THR A 91 3.27 2.75 -13.86
CA THR A 91 3.98 4.00 -13.58
C THR A 91 3.28 4.70 -12.42
N ALA A 92 4.05 5.00 -11.39
CA ALA A 92 3.59 5.83 -10.28
C ALA A 92 4.42 7.12 -10.24
N LYS A 93 3.75 8.25 -10.07
CA LYS A 93 4.39 9.55 -9.86
C LYS A 93 3.76 10.20 -8.64
N SER A 94 4.58 10.73 -7.75
CA SER A 94 4.10 11.57 -6.66
C SER A 94 4.88 12.87 -6.59
N THR A 95 4.17 13.95 -6.22
CA THR A 95 4.77 15.27 -5.98
C THR A 95 4.26 15.77 -4.64
N ALA A 96 5.16 16.01 -3.70
CA ALA A 96 4.85 16.59 -2.41
C ALA A 96 5.43 18.00 -2.32
N THR A 97 4.60 18.98 -1.94
CA THR A 97 5.03 20.34 -1.66
C THR A 97 5.02 20.55 -0.15
N LEU A 98 6.18 20.91 0.40
CA LEU A 98 6.41 21.10 1.82
C LEU A 98 6.75 22.55 2.11
N SER A 99 6.34 23.04 3.26
CA SER A 99 6.89 24.28 3.82
C SER A 99 8.37 24.09 4.21
N ARG A 100 9.09 25.18 4.47
CA ARG A 100 10.46 25.13 5.00
C ARG A 100 10.58 24.44 6.37
N ALA A 101 9.48 24.24 7.10
CA ALA A 101 9.43 23.43 8.32
C ALA A 101 9.14 21.94 8.06
N LEU A 102 9.29 21.46 6.81
CA LEU A 102 8.99 20.11 6.36
C LEU A 102 7.54 19.69 6.69
N ARG A 103 6.60 20.63 6.64
CA ARG A 103 5.17 20.35 6.79
C ARG A 103 4.54 20.20 5.42
N LEU A 104 3.78 19.15 5.21
CA LEU A 104 3.07 18.91 3.97
C LEU A 104 2.02 20.01 3.75
N GLN A 105 2.02 20.61 2.57
CA GLN A 105 1.02 21.57 2.10
C GLN A 105 0.14 20.96 1.03
N GLN A 106 0.75 20.30 0.05
CA GLN A 106 0.05 19.64 -1.04
C GLN A 106 0.73 18.32 -1.39
N VAL A 107 -0.05 17.38 -1.88
CA VAL A 107 0.44 16.14 -2.47
C VAL A 107 -0.40 15.79 -3.69
N GLU A 108 0.28 15.42 -4.76
CA GLU A 108 -0.31 14.85 -5.95
C GLU A 108 0.28 13.48 -6.16
N ALA A 109 -0.55 12.50 -6.47
CA ALA A 109 -0.11 11.16 -6.82
C ALA A 109 -0.88 10.68 -8.04
N THR A 110 -0.17 10.09 -8.99
CA THR A 110 -0.78 9.42 -10.15
C THR A 110 -0.26 8.01 -10.24
N PHE A 111 -1.12 7.11 -10.63
CA PHE A 111 -0.80 5.73 -10.90
C PHE A 111 -1.42 5.34 -12.24
N ASP A 112 -0.58 4.94 -13.19
CA ASP A 112 -0.97 4.38 -14.48
C ASP A 112 -0.72 2.87 -14.46
N GLY A 113 -1.76 2.09 -14.68
CA GLY A 113 -1.74 0.63 -14.73
C GLY A 113 -2.69 0.10 -15.80
N ASP A 114 -3.02 -1.17 -15.72
CA ASP A 114 -3.82 -1.87 -16.75
C ASP A 114 -5.22 -1.29 -16.97
N PHE A 115 -5.79 -0.60 -15.97
CA PHE A 115 -7.07 0.09 -16.05
C PHE A 115 -6.95 1.60 -16.35
N GLY A 116 -5.75 2.06 -16.71
CA GLY A 116 -5.47 3.46 -16.99
C GLY A 116 -5.13 4.25 -15.72
N ARG A 117 -5.34 5.58 -15.80
CA ARG A 117 -4.87 6.50 -14.78
C ARG A 117 -5.82 6.61 -13.60
N PHE A 118 -5.23 6.49 -12.41
CA PHE A 118 -5.79 6.91 -11.13
C PHE A 118 -4.98 8.09 -10.61
N SER A 119 -5.62 9.12 -10.06
CA SER A 119 -4.93 10.24 -9.43
C SER A 119 -5.56 10.65 -8.11
N ALA A 120 -4.73 11.17 -7.22
CA ALA A 120 -5.11 11.72 -5.94
C ALA A 120 -4.46 13.10 -5.76
N HIS A 121 -5.25 14.09 -5.38
CA HIS A 121 -4.79 15.45 -5.10
C HIS A 121 -5.17 15.79 -3.65
N GLY A 122 -4.18 15.95 -2.81
CA GLY A 122 -4.36 16.28 -1.39
C GLY A 122 -3.91 17.69 -1.07
N THR A 123 -4.72 18.44 -0.32
CA THR A 123 -4.37 19.77 0.19
C THR A 123 -4.57 19.80 1.70
N VAL A 124 -3.55 20.27 2.42
CA VAL A 124 -3.58 20.41 3.89
C VAL A 124 -3.91 21.86 4.24
N THR A 125 -4.94 22.05 5.06
CA THR A 125 -5.36 23.36 5.54
C THR A 125 -5.17 23.43 7.04
N GLY A 126 -4.39 24.40 7.52
CA GLY A 126 -4.18 24.70 8.94
C GLY A 126 -3.56 23.55 9.76
N ASP A 127 -2.84 22.60 9.13
CA ASP A 127 -2.31 21.38 9.74
C ASP A 127 -3.37 20.47 10.39
N THR A 128 -4.65 20.75 10.24
CA THR A 128 -5.77 20.07 10.91
C THR A 128 -6.74 19.37 9.98
N LEU A 129 -6.70 19.70 8.69
CA LEU A 129 -7.61 19.12 7.71
C LEU A 129 -6.87 18.77 6.42
N LEU A 130 -6.97 17.51 6.00
CA LEU A 130 -6.57 17.06 4.67
C LEU A 130 -7.84 16.92 3.81
N THR A 131 -7.89 17.62 2.70
CA THR A 131 -8.90 17.41 1.65
C THR A 131 -8.26 16.63 0.52
N VAL A 132 -8.83 15.50 0.14
CA VAL A 132 -8.35 14.66 -0.94
C VAL A 132 -9.40 14.58 -2.04
N LEU A 133 -8.99 14.88 -3.27
CA LEU A 133 -9.75 14.61 -4.49
C LEU A 133 -9.14 13.37 -5.15
N LEU A 134 -9.93 12.32 -5.28
CA LEU A 134 -9.58 11.09 -6.00
C LEU A 134 -10.25 11.11 -7.36
N VAL A 135 -9.50 10.80 -8.43
CA VAL A 135 -10.02 10.78 -9.80
C VAL A 135 -9.66 9.43 -10.43
N SER A 136 -10.67 8.74 -10.96
CA SER A 136 -10.53 7.48 -11.69
C SER A 136 -11.35 7.53 -12.97
N GLY A 137 -10.72 7.81 -14.10
CA GLY A 137 -11.41 8.04 -15.37
C GLY A 137 -12.33 9.29 -15.27
N PRO A 138 -13.62 9.17 -15.61
CA PRO A 138 -14.57 10.28 -15.53
C PRO A 138 -15.08 10.54 -14.11
N ASP A 139 -14.82 9.67 -13.15
CA ASP A 139 -15.33 9.78 -11.79
C ASP A 139 -14.36 10.49 -10.87
N SER A 140 -14.92 11.34 -10.01
CA SER A 140 -14.16 12.04 -8.98
C SER A 140 -14.88 11.97 -7.63
N GLN A 141 -14.11 11.89 -6.56
CA GLN A 141 -14.62 11.84 -5.20
C GLN A 141 -13.80 12.72 -4.27
N TYR A 142 -14.49 13.50 -3.44
CA TYR A 142 -13.88 14.27 -2.38
C TYR A 142 -13.99 13.56 -1.04
N THR A 143 -12.88 13.54 -0.31
CA THR A 143 -12.82 13.04 1.05
C THR A 143 -12.14 14.07 1.94
N ARG A 144 -12.67 14.28 3.15
CA ARG A 144 -12.09 15.16 4.17
C ARG A 144 -11.63 14.32 5.35
N VAL A 145 -10.36 14.45 5.70
CA VAL A 145 -9.73 13.69 6.79
C VAL A 145 -9.26 14.68 7.85
N PRO A 146 -9.86 14.66 9.06
CA PRO A 146 -9.34 15.46 10.17
C PRO A 146 -7.97 14.95 10.59
N LEU A 147 -7.05 15.86 10.91
CA LEU A 147 -5.69 15.56 11.29
C LEU A 147 -5.46 15.96 12.76
N GLU A 148 -4.94 15.03 13.53
CA GLU A 148 -4.52 15.32 14.90
C GLU A 148 -3.17 16.04 14.99
N ARG A 149 -2.31 15.80 14.01
CA ARG A 149 -0.93 16.35 13.92
C ARG A 149 -0.54 16.56 12.46
N PRO A 150 0.49 17.37 12.19
CA PRO A 150 1.04 17.52 10.83
C PRO A 150 1.38 16.18 10.20
N ILE A 151 1.02 16.02 8.93
CA ILE A 151 1.23 14.79 8.17
C ILE A 151 2.71 14.56 7.88
N VAL A 152 3.14 13.31 8.04
CA VAL A 152 4.38 12.78 7.48
C VAL A 152 4.00 11.68 6.50
N LEU A 153 4.28 11.85 5.22
CA LEU A 153 4.12 10.78 4.24
C LEU A 153 5.23 9.74 4.40
N PRO A 154 5.00 8.45 4.12
CA PRO A 154 6.03 7.42 4.18
C PRO A 154 7.28 7.75 3.37
N THR A 155 7.12 8.32 2.17
CA THR A 155 8.21 8.74 1.27
C THR A 155 9.06 9.89 1.85
N LEU A 156 8.50 10.70 2.74
CA LEU A 156 9.17 11.83 3.37
C LEU A 156 9.78 11.50 4.75
N LEU A 157 9.60 10.28 5.23
CA LEU A 157 10.05 9.87 6.56
C LEU A 157 11.57 9.97 6.70
N ALA A 158 12.31 9.50 5.72
CA ALA A 158 13.77 9.53 5.70
C ALA A 158 14.31 10.98 5.72
N LEU A 159 13.73 11.85 4.90
CA LEU A 159 14.05 13.28 4.88
C LEU A 159 13.80 13.92 6.26
N ARG A 160 12.68 13.61 6.89
CA ARG A 160 12.33 14.15 8.20
C ARG A 160 13.23 13.62 9.32
N LEU A 161 13.70 12.38 9.24
CA LEU A 161 14.68 11.83 10.17
C LEU A 161 16.03 12.54 10.05
N ALA A 162 16.52 12.72 8.82
CA ALA A 162 17.80 13.35 8.54
C ALA A 162 17.83 14.79 9.05
N PHE A 163 16.89 15.61 8.63
CA PHE A 163 16.84 17.03 8.99
C PHE A 163 16.23 17.31 10.38
N GLY A 164 15.61 16.30 11.00
CA GLY A 164 15.17 16.36 12.39
C GLY A 164 16.26 16.06 13.41
N GLY A 165 17.53 15.84 13.00
CA GLY A 165 18.64 15.49 13.87
C GLY A 165 18.48 14.13 14.57
N LYS A 166 17.77 13.19 13.94
CA LYS A 166 17.38 11.90 14.53
C LYS A 166 18.24 10.72 14.06
N LEU A 167 19.24 10.95 13.18
CA LEU A 167 20.12 9.89 12.68
C LEU A 167 21.23 9.55 13.69
N GLN A 168 20.82 8.96 14.80
CA GLN A 168 21.74 8.48 15.84
C GLN A 168 21.61 6.97 15.99
N PRO A 169 22.66 6.17 15.68
CA PRO A 169 22.62 4.72 15.85
C PRO A 169 22.20 4.29 17.26
N GLY A 170 21.38 3.24 17.34
CA GLY A 170 20.83 2.73 18.60
C GLY A 170 19.59 3.46 19.11
N LYS A 171 19.13 4.55 18.47
CA LYS A 171 17.93 5.29 18.88
C LYS A 171 16.69 4.82 18.14
N THR A 172 15.59 4.74 18.87
CA THR A 172 14.23 4.48 18.33
C THR A 172 13.39 5.73 18.49
N HIS A 173 12.65 6.07 17.44
CA HIS A 173 11.75 7.21 17.39
C HIS A 173 10.33 6.74 17.07
N ALA A 174 9.35 7.14 17.85
CA ALA A 174 7.94 7.02 17.49
C ALA A 174 7.57 8.19 16.57
N ILE A 175 7.16 7.88 15.35
CA ILE A 175 6.78 8.88 14.35
C ILE A 175 5.40 8.56 13.82
N ARG A 176 4.52 9.56 13.85
CA ARG A 176 3.19 9.43 13.27
C ARG A 176 3.24 9.68 11.78
N VAL A 177 2.92 8.64 11.02
CA VAL A 177 2.94 8.62 9.55
C VAL A 177 1.51 8.55 9.04
N PHE A 178 1.23 9.26 7.97
CA PHE A 178 -0.07 9.18 7.30
C PHE A 178 -0.07 8.01 6.30
N ASP A 179 -1.03 7.12 6.45
CA ASP A 179 -1.27 6.04 5.50
C ASP A 179 -2.28 6.51 4.45
N PRO A 180 -1.85 6.70 3.19
CA PRO A 180 -2.73 7.21 2.14
C PRO A 180 -3.80 6.20 1.69
N LEU A 181 -3.59 4.89 1.94
CA LEU A 181 -4.57 3.86 1.59
C LEU A 181 -5.69 3.76 2.64
N LEU A 182 -5.33 3.94 3.93
CA LEU A 182 -6.30 3.96 5.03
C LEU A 182 -6.91 5.36 5.24
N LEU A 183 -6.33 6.39 4.65
CA LEU A 183 -6.63 7.80 4.91
C LEU A 183 -6.58 8.11 6.41
N ALA A 184 -5.61 7.57 7.12
CA ALA A 184 -5.46 7.66 8.56
C ALA A 184 -4.02 7.88 8.99
N GLN A 185 -3.85 8.47 10.17
CA GLN A 185 -2.54 8.59 10.80
C GLN A 185 -2.28 7.39 11.71
N ARG A 186 -1.09 6.79 11.61
CA ARG A 186 -0.63 5.71 12.49
C ARG A 186 0.74 6.00 13.06
N GLU A 187 1.03 5.51 14.25
CA GLU A 187 2.34 5.60 14.84
C GLU A 187 3.24 4.44 14.37
N VAL A 188 4.45 4.78 13.95
CA VAL A 188 5.44 3.82 13.46
C VAL A 188 6.70 3.98 14.30
N GLY A 189 7.17 2.88 14.87
CA GLY A 189 8.47 2.81 15.52
C GLY A 189 9.59 2.74 14.48
N VAL A 190 10.51 3.71 14.51
CA VAL A 190 11.65 3.76 13.59
C VAL A 190 12.94 3.71 14.39
N THR A 191 13.72 2.66 14.17
CA THR A 191 15.02 2.46 14.83
C THR A 191 16.15 2.76 13.86
N ILE A 192 17.12 3.56 14.29
CA ILE A 192 18.39 3.73 13.57
C ILE A 192 19.31 2.59 14.02
N ALA A 193 19.32 1.49 13.26
CA ALA A 193 19.93 0.24 13.69
C ALA A 193 21.47 0.22 13.54
N ALA A 194 22.00 0.91 12.53
CA ALA A 194 23.44 0.91 12.24
C ALA A 194 23.83 2.14 11.42
N GLU A 195 25.12 2.40 11.40
CA GLU A 195 25.79 3.32 10.47
C GLU A 195 26.87 2.55 9.71
N SER A 196 27.02 2.83 8.41
CA SER A 196 28.02 2.21 7.56
C SER A 196 28.36 3.12 6.37
N THR A 197 29.38 2.74 5.63
CA THR A 197 29.72 3.36 4.34
C THR A 197 29.34 2.38 3.24
N LEU A 198 28.52 2.85 2.29
CA LEU A 198 28.06 2.06 1.14
C LEU A 198 28.67 2.62 -0.14
N VAL A 199 28.97 1.71 -1.06
CA VAL A 199 29.50 2.03 -2.39
C VAL A 199 28.35 2.15 -3.37
N VAL A 200 28.31 3.22 -4.16
CA VAL A 200 27.28 3.55 -5.13
C VAL A 200 27.92 3.89 -6.47
N ALA A 201 27.47 3.30 -7.55
CA ALA A 201 27.88 3.73 -8.89
C ALA A 201 27.30 5.12 -9.18
N ASP A 202 28.12 6.13 -9.38
CA ASP A 202 27.72 7.51 -9.64
C ASP A 202 27.88 7.92 -11.11
N SER A 203 28.71 7.20 -11.88
CA SER A 203 28.83 7.38 -13.32
C SER A 203 28.98 6.05 -14.07
N ALA A 204 28.66 6.07 -15.36
CA ALA A 204 28.66 4.88 -16.21
C ALA A 204 29.11 5.18 -17.62
N ASP A 205 29.74 4.19 -18.27
CA ASP A 205 30.05 4.19 -19.70
C ASP A 205 29.33 3.04 -20.40
N TYR A 206 29.14 3.20 -21.70
CA TYR A 206 28.51 2.18 -22.53
C TYR A 206 29.52 1.12 -22.97
N ASP A 207 29.36 -0.10 -22.48
CA ASP A 207 30.11 -1.26 -22.93
C ASP A 207 29.39 -1.88 -24.13
N SER A 208 30.04 -1.77 -25.31
CA SER A 208 29.50 -2.31 -26.56
C SER A 208 29.54 -3.84 -26.62
N THR A 209 30.38 -4.50 -25.82
CA THR A 209 30.45 -5.97 -25.73
C THR A 209 29.29 -6.50 -24.86
N ALA A 210 29.06 -5.88 -23.71
CA ALA A 210 27.94 -6.21 -22.84
C ALA A 210 26.60 -5.65 -23.35
N MET A 211 26.64 -4.74 -24.34
CA MET A 211 25.46 -3.99 -24.81
C MET A 211 24.71 -3.27 -23.70
N ALA A 212 25.44 -2.80 -22.70
CA ALA A 212 24.88 -2.23 -21.47
C ALA A 212 25.74 -1.08 -20.93
N TRP A 213 25.13 -0.20 -20.14
CA TRP A 213 25.84 0.78 -19.33
C TRP A 213 26.44 0.09 -18.11
N VAL A 214 27.74 0.22 -17.93
CA VAL A 214 28.49 -0.37 -16.82
C VAL A 214 29.11 0.73 -15.95
N PRO A 215 29.23 0.51 -14.62
CA PRO A 215 29.80 1.51 -13.74
C PRO A 215 31.29 1.72 -14.04
N VAL A 216 31.73 2.97 -14.11
CA VAL A 216 33.15 3.36 -14.28
C VAL A 216 33.70 4.10 -13.09
N HIS A 217 32.83 4.76 -12.33
CA HIS A 217 33.22 5.40 -11.08
C HIS A 217 32.21 5.04 -9.97
N PHE A 218 32.76 4.90 -8.75
CA PHE A 218 32.01 4.60 -7.55
C PHE A 218 32.26 5.66 -6.49
N ASP A 219 31.21 6.17 -5.91
CA ASP A 219 31.27 7.05 -4.73
C ASP A 219 31.00 6.26 -3.46
N THR A 220 31.50 6.77 -2.34
CA THR A 220 31.30 6.23 -1.00
C THR A 220 30.33 7.11 -0.22
N VAL A 221 29.20 6.53 0.18
CA VAL A 221 28.13 7.26 0.85
C VAL A 221 28.04 6.78 2.30
N ARG A 222 28.19 7.72 3.25
CA ARG A 222 27.86 7.46 4.66
C ARG A 222 26.36 7.26 4.78
N ALA A 223 25.93 6.11 5.28
CA ALA A 223 24.55 5.70 5.32
C ALA A 223 24.15 5.16 6.69
N PHE A 224 22.88 5.35 7.03
CA PHE A 224 22.24 4.91 8.25
C PHE A 224 21.17 3.89 7.94
N ARG A 225 21.21 2.72 8.59
CA ARG A 225 20.18 1.70 8.45
C ARG A 225 18.99 2.06 9.34
N ILE A 226 17.89 2.41 8.71
CA ILE A 226 16.61 2.58 9.38
C ILE A 226 15.84 1.27 9.35
N GLU A 227 15.29 0.87 10.47
CA GLU A 227 14.39 -0.25 10.62
C GLU A 227 13.04 0.26 11.09
N GLN A 228 11.99 -0.15 10.40
CA GLN A 228 10.62 0.16 10.77
C GLN A 228 9.92 -1.12 11.17
N GLU A 229 9.27 -1.10 12.31
CA GLU A 229 8.38 -2.18 12.72
C GLU A 229 6.95 -1.69 12.66
N THR A 230 6.16 -2.34 11.81
CA THR A 230 4.75 -2.06 11.62
C THR A 230 4.00 -3.38 11.64
N ASP A 231 3.07 -3.54 12.57
CA ASP A 231 2.23 -4.74 12.69
C ASP A 231 3.04 -6.06 12.75
N GLY A 232 4.17 -6.05 13.48
CA GLY A 232 5.06 -7.22 13.63
C GLY A 232 5.99 -7.49 12.46
N MET A 233 6.03 -6.59 11.47
CA MET A 233 6.95 -6.69 10.34
C MET A 233 8.06 -5.67 10.39
N ARG A 234 9.26 -6.12 10.05
CA ARG A 234 10.43 -5.26 9.88
C ARG A 234 10.71 -4.99 8.42
N SER A 235 10.75 -3.75 8.06
CA SER A 235 11.35 -3.28 6.81
C SER A 235 12.63 -2.52 7.12
N SER A 236 13.61 -2.60 6.24
CA SER A 236 14.88 -1.91 6.42
C SER A 236 15.29 -1.15 5.15
N ALA A 237 15.85 0.03 5.37
CA ALA A 237 16.44 0.82 4.31
C ALA A 237 17.72 1.49 4.81
N TRP A 238 18.69 1.66 3.93
CA TRP A 238 19.85 2.51 4.12
C TRP A 238 19.57 3.87 3.52
N ILE A 239 19.72 4.92 4.30
CA ILE A 239 19.55 6.32 3.88
C ILE A 239 20.84 7.09 4.15
N ASP A 240 21.14 8.08 3.31
CA ASP A 240 22.27 8.99 3.54
C ASP A 240 21.94 10.09 4.58
N ALA A 241 22.92 10.92 4.89
CA ALA A 241 22.77 12.02 5.82
C ALA A 241 21.76 13.09 5.36
N GLN A 242 21.40 13.12 4.08
CA GLN A 242 20.39 13.99 3.49
C GLN A 242 18.99 13.33 3.45
N GLY A 243 18.86 12.10 3.96
CA GLY A 243 17.59 11.36 3.96
C GLY A 243 17.21 10.78 2.59
N ARG A 244 18.16 10.62 1.69
CA ARG A 244 17.94 9.95 0.40
C ARG A 244 18.23 8.46 0.55
N THR A 245 17.41 7.62 -0.02
CA THR A 245 17.63 6.18 0.01
C THR A 245 18.92 5.82 -0.74
N VAL A 246 19.72 4.93 -0.16
CA VAL A 246 20.88 4.32 -0.81
C VAL A 246 20.55 2.90 -1.24
N ARG A 247 19.93 2.13 -0.34
CA ARG A 247 19.48 0.77 -0.59
C ARG A 247 18.27 0.45 0.28
N ALA A 248 17.28 -0.21 -0.27
CA ALA A 248 16.15 -0.75 0.50
C ALA A 248 15.77 -2.13 -0.01
N THR A 249 15.24 -2.97 0.88
CA THR A 249 14.76 -4.31 0.54
C THR A 249 13.33 -4.43 1.04
N SER A 250 12.44 -4.83 0.14
CA SER A 250 11.04 -5.12 0.43
C SER A 250 10.89 -6.54 1.01
N PRO A 251 9.96 -6.79 1.94
CA PRO A 251 9.62 -8.13 2.40
C PRO A 251 9.21 -9.11 1.30
N VAL A 252 8.73 -8.62 0.17
CA VAL A 252 8.34 -9.43 -1.00
C VAL A 252 9.48 -9.63 -2.01
N GLY A 253 10.73 -9.33 -1.61
CA GLY A 253 11.93 -9.65 -2.39
C GLY A 253 12.41 -8.58 -3.37
N PHE A 254 11.73 -7.44 -3.48
CA PHE A 254 12.24 -6.32 -4.27
C PHE A 254 13.39 -5.62 -3.56
N THR A 255 14.44 -5.32 -4.32
CA THR A 255 15.56 -4.48 -3.87
C THR A 255 15.57 -3.17 -4.67
N ILE A 256 15.73 -2.06 -3.96
CA ILE A 256 15.90 -0.72 -4.54
C ILE A 256 17.34 -0.33 -4.25
N GLN A 257 18.10 0.05 -5.26
CA GLN A 257 19.50 0.45 -5.11
C GLN A 257 19.80 1.71 -5.90
N ARG A 258 20.42 2.71 -5.24
CA ARG A 258 20.91 3.93 -5.88
C ARG A 258 21.97 3.58 -6.92
N SER A 259 21.92 4.23 -8.07
CA SER A 259 22.84 4.01 -9.17
C SER A 259 22.91 5.25 -10.08
N ALA A 260 23.90 5.28 -10.99
CA ALA A 260 23.93 6.25 -12.06
C ALA A 260 22.67 6.15 -12.93
N PHE A 261 22.25 7.27 -13.52
CA PHE A 261 21.04 7.36 -14.36
C PHE A 261 21.06 6.34 -15.49
N GLU A 262 22.18 6.22 -16.18
CA GLU A 262 22.35 5.35 -17.33
C GLU A 262 22.17 3.87 -16.96
N ILE A 263 22.71 3.46 -15.82
CA ILE A 263 22.55 2.09 -15.31
C ILE A 263 21.10 1.86 -14.86
N ALA A 264 20.50 2.82 -14.15
CA ALA A 264 19.16 2.67 -13.62
C ALA A 264 18.09 2.73 -14.72
N TYR A 265 18.17 3.71 -15.65
CA TYR A 265 17.13 3.99 -16.64
C TYR A 265 17.44 3.43 -18.03
N GLU A 266 18.63 3.70 -18.59
CA GLU A 266 18.92 3.30 -19.97
C GLU A 266 19.04 1.79 -20.13
N ASN A 267 19.63 1.07 -19.14
CA ASN A 267 19.66 -0.38 -19.15
C ASN A 267 18.23 -0.95 -19.02
N PHE A 268 17.41 -0.38 -18.14
CA PHE A 268 16.01 -0.78 -18.01
C PHE A 268 15.23 -0.57 -19.30
N ARG A 269 15.37 0.60 -19.93
CA ARG A 269 14.69 0.95 -21.19
C ARG A 269 15.11 0.05 -22.36
N ARG A 270 16.41 -0.22 -22.52
CA ARG A 270 16.95 -1.08 -23.58
C ARG A 270 16.50 -2.53 -23.43
N ARG A 271 16.46 -3.01 -22.21
CA ARG A 271 15.99 -4.34 -21.88
C ARG A 271 14.52 -4.57 -22.22
N ASP A 272 13.68 -3.52 -22.11
CA ASP A 272 12.27 -3.54 -22.45
C ASP A 272 12.02 -3.85 -23.93
N THR A 273 12.76 -3.21 -24.83
CA THR A 273 12.63 -3.44 -26.28
C THR A 273 12.99 -4.86 -26.72
N ALA A 274 13.94 -5.52 -26.08
CA ALA A 274 14.31 -6.91 -26.36
C ALA A 274 13.28 -7.92 -25.82
N ARG A 275 12.53 -7.58 -24.76
CA ARG A 275 11.54 -8.47 -24.13
C ARG A 275 10.19 -8.51 -24.82
N VAL A 276 9.75 -7.42 -25.41
CA VAL A 276 8.51 -7.40 -26.22
C VAL A 276 8.62 -8.39 -27.40
N ALA A 277 9.84 -8.62 -27.91
CA ALA A 277 10.08 -9.56 -29.02
C ALA A 277 10.01 -11.06 -28.61
N HIS A 278 10.08 -11.41 -27.31
CA HIS A 278 10.22 -12.80 -26.85
C HIS A 278 9.23 -13.18 -25.74
N ALA A 279 7.97 -12.75 -25.82
CA ALA A 279 6.93 -13.15 -24.88
C ALA A 279 6.63 -14.65 -24.98
N SER A 280 7.33 -15.46 -24.17
CA SER A 280 7.04 -16.89 -24.01
C SER A 280 5.86 -17.09 -23.04
N ALA A 281 4.97 -18.04 -23.36
CA ALA A 281 3.79 -18.37 -22.57
C ALA A 281 4.08 -19.11 -21.24
N ALA A 282 5.33 -19.41 -20.91
CA ALA A 282 5.70 -20.11 -19.68
C ALA A 282 5.92 -19.12 -18.51
N PRO A 283 5.54 -19.45 -17.27
CA PRO A 283 5.85 -18.66 -16.08
C PRO A 283 7.36 -18.41 -16.00
N ARG A 284 7.74 -17.15 -15.80
CA ARG A 284 9.16 -16.77 -15.73
C ARG A 284 9.69 -16.89 -14.31
N PRO A 285 11.01 -17.14 -14.13
CA PRO A 285 11.64 -16.91 -12.84
C PRO A 285 11.35 -15.49 -12.37
N GLY A 286 10.84 -15.34 -11.13
CA GLY A 286 10.45 -14.04 -10.59
C GLY A 286 8.99 -13.64 -10.83
N ASP A 287 8.13 -14.54 -11.34
CA ASP A 287 6.68 -14.32 -11.38
C ASP A 287 6.13 -14.12 -9.96
N VAL A 288 5.55 -12.92 -9.71
CA VAL A 288 5.12 -12.51 -8.36
C VAL A 288 4.05 -13.44 -7.79
N ILE A 289 3.14 -13.95 -8.61
CA ILE A 289 2.10 -14.89 -8.16
C ILE A 289 2.73 -16.22 -7.78
N ALA A 290 3.64 -16.75 -8.60
CA ALA A 290 4.34 -17.99 -8.32
C ALA A 290 5.24 -17.88 -7.08
N MET A 291 5.90 -16.73 -6.88
CA MET A 291 6.76 -16.47 -5.70
C MET A 291 5.97 -16.34 -4.40
N THR A 292 4.74 -15.84 -4.45
CA THR A 292 3.88 -15.68 -3.26
C THR A 292 3.03 -16.91 -2.96
N ALA A 293 3.06 -17.94 -3.82
CA ALA A 293 2.31 -19.16 -3.65
C ALA A 293 2.92 -20.05 -2.53
N ILE A 294 2.11 -20.46 -1.58
CA ILE A 294 2.50 -21.31 -0.44
C ILE A 294 2.16 -22.76 -0.76
N ALA A 295 3.15 -23.65 -0.68
CA ALA A 295 2.90 -25.10 -0.86
C ALA A 295 1.96 -25.62 0.23
N ALA A 296 0.96 -26.41 -0.16
CA ALA A 296 -0.03 -26.96 0.77
C ALA A 296 0.45 -28.24 1.50
N GLY A 297 1.59 -28.80 1.10
CA GLY A 297 2.10 -30.07 1.65
C GLY A 297 1.27 -31.31 1.27
N ALA A 298 0.01 -31.12 0.85
CA ALA A 298 -0.90 -32.18 0.41
C ALA A 298 -1.71 -31.73 -0.80
N ARG A 299 -2.05 -32.66 -1.68
CA ARG A 299 -3.02 -32.41 -2.76
C ARG A 299 -4.44 -32.65 -2.23
N LEU A 300 -5.20 -31.59 -2.15
CA LEU A 300 -6.63 -31.66 -1.86
C LEU A 300 -7.41 -31.95 -3.16
N ARG A 301 -8.61 -32.52 -3.04
CA ARG A 301 -9.53 -32.67 -4.18
C ARG A 301 -9.93 -31.29 -4.71
N PRO A 302 -10.23 -31.11 -6.01
CA PRO A 302 -10.28 -29.80 -6.64
C PRO A 302 -11.37 -28.83 -6.15
N THR A 303 -12.49 -29.31 -5.57
CA THR A 303 -13.63 -28.44 -5.23
C THR A 303 -14.54 -29.01 -4.15
N GLY A 304 -15.29 -28.15 -3.47
CA GLY A 304 -16.47 -28.52 -2.69
C GLY A 304 -16.19 -28.90 -1.24
N PHE A 305 -15.08 -28.51 -0.66
CA PHE A 305 -14.79 -28.80 0.75
C PHE A 305 -15.82 -28.17 1.69
N ALA A 306 -16.44 -29.02 2.52
CA ALA A 306 -17.31 -28.59 3.60
C ALA A 306 -16.51 -28.09 4.83
N GLU A 307 -15.38 -28.75 5.12
CA GLU A 307 -14.47 -28.41 6.22
C GLU A 307 -13.02 -28.59 5.78
N LEU A 308 -12.15 -27.66 6.19
CA LEU A 308 -10.71 -27.73 6.03
C LEU A 308 -10.05 -27.37 7.35
N ARG A 309 -9.03 -28.14 7.73
CA ARG A 309 -8.17 -27.87 8.87
C ARG A 309 -6.77 -27.63 8.41
N VAL A 310 -6.17 -26.52 8.86
CA VAL A 310 -4.80 -26.17 8.53
C VAL A 310 -4.06 -25.69 9.76
N ARG A 311 -2.77 -25.95 9.82
CA ARG A 311 -1.87 -25.39 10.82
C ARG A 311 -1.11 -24.21 10.19
N LEU A 312 -1.09 -23.09 10.90
CA LEU A 312 -0.43 -21.87 10.46
C LEU A 312 0.91 -21.70 11.17
N HIS A 313 2.01 -21.56 10.43
CA HIS A 313 3.33 -21.32 10.97
C HIS A 313 3.92 -20.02 10.42
N GLY A 314 4.83 -19.40 11.18
CA GLY A 314 5.61 -18.25 10.72
C GLY A 314 4.86 -16.92 10.68
N VAL A 315 3.63 -16.88 11.21
CA VAL A 315 2.83 -15.64 11.31
C VAL A 315 2.30 -15.45 12.73
N ASP A 316 2.31 -14.22 13.22
CA ASP A 316 1.60 -13.83 14.44
C ASP A 316 0.11 -13.66 14.12
N PRO A 317 -0.78 -14.44 14.72
CA PRO A 317 -2.21 -14.35 14.46
C PRO A 317 -2.86 -13.06 14.99
N ARG A 318 -2.18 -12.35 15.90
CA ARG A 318 -2.68 -11.09 16.45
C ARG A 318 -2.82 -10.03 15.36
N GLY A 319 -3.98 -9.37 15.30
CA GLY A 319 -4.30 -8.38 14.27
C GLY A 319 -4.71 -8.97 12.92
N LEU A 320 -4.91 -10.30 12.83
CA LEU A 320 -5.58 -10.97 11.72
C LEU A 320 -7.03 -11.28 12.09
N ASP A 321 -7.92 -11.19 11.10
CA ASP A 321 -9.36 -11.43 11.28
C ASP A 321 -9.71 -12.92 11.10
N LEU A 322 -9.11 -13.78 11.93
CA LEU A 322 -9.21 -15.25 11.81
C LEU A 322 -10.49 -15.84 12.41
N GLU A 323 -11.23 -15.08 13.21
CA GLU A 323 -12.45 -15.55 13.86
C GLU A 323 -13.71 -15.10 13.11
N SER A 324 -14.62 -16.03 12.84
CA SER A 324 -15.93 -15.75 12.24
C SER A 324 -16.90 -16.91 12.42
N ASN A 325 -18.13 -16.79 11.86
CA ASN A 325 -19.06 -17.90 11.78
C ASN A 325 -18.56 -19.08 10.93
N ARG A 326 -17.63 -18.83 9.97
CA ARG A 326 -17.08 -19.89 9.10
C ARG A 326 -15.74 -20.45 9.56
N GLN A 327 -14.94 -19.69 10.31
CA GLN A 327 -13.60 -20.12 10.70
C GLN A 327 -13.27 -19.81 12.15
N ARG A 328 -12.46 -20.69 12.76
CA ARG A 328 -12.04 -20.61 14.15
C ARG A 328 -10.58 -21.01 14.29
N LEU A 329 -9.80 -20.21 14.99
CA LEU A 329 -8.42 -20.51 15.36
C LEU A 329 -8.36 -21.11 16.76
N THR A 330 -7.69 -22.25 16.93
CA THR A 330 -7.42 -22.84 18.23
C THR A 330 -5.94 -23.20 18.29
N GLY A 331 -5.18 -22.47 19.11
CA GLY A 331 -3.71 -22.55 19.08
C GLY A 331 -3.18 -22.07 17.73
N ASP A 332 -2.51 -22.92 16.99
CA ASP A 332 -2.01 -22.71 15.64
C ASP A 332 -2.91 -23.30 14.53
N THR A 333 -3.98 -23.98 14.92
CA THR A 333 -4.87 -24.69 14.00
C THR A 333 -6.09 -23.87 13.65
N LEU A 334 -6.22 -23.54 12.37
CA LEU A 334 -7.39 -22.87 11.80
C LEU A 334 -8.33 -23.91 11.20
N VAL A 335 -9.58 -23.94 11.69
CA VAL A 335 -10.67 -24.75 11.15
C VAL A 335 -11.59 -23.86 10.36
N VAL A 336 -11.83 -24.19 9.10
CA VAL A 336 -12.73 -23.46 8.20
C VAL A 336 -13.87 -24.36 7.79
N ARG A 337 -15.11 -23.86 7.88
CA ARG A 337 -16.35 -24.56 7.49
C ARG A 337 -17.11 -23.74 6.47
N ARG A 338 -17.53 -24.42 5.41
CA ARG A 338 -18.43 -23.82 4.41
C ARG A 338 -19.78 -23.53 5.03
N GLU A 339 -20.29 -22.34 4.83
CA GLU A 339 -21.62 -21.96 5.24
C GLU A 339 -22.70 -22.62 4.38
N THR A 340 -23.85 -22.88 4.98
CA THR A 340 -25.05 -23.32 4.27
C THR A 340 -26.09 -22.20 4.26
N ARG A 341 -26.90 -22.12 3.20
CA ARG A 341 -28.03 -21.18 3.16
C ARG A 341 -28.99 -21.36 4.33
N ALA A 342 -29.22 -22.60 4.75
CA ALA A 342 -30.09 -22.91 5.89
C ALA A 342 -29.57 -22.32 7.20
N ALA A 343 -28.23 -22.35 7.40
CA ALA A 343 -27.60 -21.76 8.57
C ALA A 343 -27.62 -20.23 8.58
N LEU A 344 -27.71 -19.61 7.38
CA LEU A 344 -27.67 -18.17 7.18
C LEU A 344 -28.98 -17.64 6.58
N ALA A 345 -30.11 -18.23 6.92
CA ALA A 345 -31.40 -17.82 6.41
C ALA A 345 -31.62 -16.31 6.60
N PRO A 346 -32.03 -15.58 5.57
CA PRO A 346 -32.23 -14.13 5.65
C PRO A 346 -33.28 -13.77 6.72
N ARG A 347 -32.97 -12.78 7.54
CA ARG A 347 -33.88 -12.26 8.56
C ARG A 347 -34.46 -10.88 8.23
N TYR A 348 -34.22 -10.43 6.99
CA TYR A 348 -34.69 -9.15 6.48
C TYR A 348 -34.94 -9.25 4.99
N THR A 349 -35.60 -8.23 4.43
CA THR A 349 -35.72 -8.04 2.97
C THR A 349 -34.95 -6.80 2.56
N LEU A 350 -34.49 -6.79 1.29
CA LEU A 350 -33.76 -5.64 0.74
C LEU A 350 -34.66 -4.40 0.59
N PRO A 351 -34.15 -3.19 0.88
CA PRO A 351 -32.80 -2.90 1.43
C PRO A 351 -32.72 -3.14 2.94
N ALA A 352 -31.54 -3.51 3.45
CA ALA A 352 -31.28 -3.60 4.88
C ALA A 352 -31.42 -2.22 5.56
N THR A 353 -32.07 -2.21 6.73
CA THR A 353 -32.34 -0.95 7.47
C THR A 353 -31.66 -0.88 8.82
N ASP A 354 -31.00 -1.95 9.26
CA ASP A 354 -30.28 -1.99 10.55
C ASP A 354 -29.16 -0.95 10.59
N PRO A 355 -29.18 0.00 11.55
CA PRO A 355 -28.14 1.01 11.70
C PRO A 355 -26.74 0.44 11.90
N ALA A 356 -26.61 -0.75 12.53
CA ALA A 356 -25.32 -1.43 12.75
C ALA A 356 -24.65 -1.85 11.44
N LEU A 357 -25.42 -2.01 10.36
CA LEU A 357 -24.92 -2.41 9.05
C LEU A 357 -24.59 -1.23 8.11
N ARG A 358 -24.80 0.01 8.58
CA ARG A 358 -24.64 1.22 7.75
C ARG A 358 -23.25 1.33 7.12
N ALA A 359 -22.18 0.98 7.84
CA ALA A 359 -20.81 1.00 7.34
C ALA A 359 -20.61 0.04 6.15
N PHE A 360 -21.34 -1.07 6.11
CA PHE A 360 -21.28 -2.08 5.06
C PHE A 360 -22.24 -1.82 3.88
N LEU A 361 -22.94 -0.70 3.92
CA LEU A 361 -23.79 -0.17 2.85
C LEU A 361 -23.21 1.11 2.23
N ALA A 362 -22.30 1.78 2.96
CA ALA A 362 -21.74 3.05 2.53
C ALA A 362 -20.79 2.87 1.31
N PRO A 363 -20.79 3.82 0.36
CA PRO A 363 -19.77 3.88 -0.69
C PRO A 363 -18.40 4.21 -0.08
N ASP A 364 -17.34 3.80 -0.77
CA ASP A 364 -15.98 4.28 -0.52
C ASP A 364 -15.29 4.61 -1.88
N PRO A 365 -14.06 5.15 -1.89
CA PRO A 365 -13.40 5.60 -3.11
C PRO A 365 -13.26 4.56 -4.22
N LEU A 366 -13.14 3.29 -3.85
CA LEU A 366 -12.99 2.17 -4.80
C LEU A 366 -14.30 1.41 -5.00
N ILE A 367 -15.14 1.36 -3.95
CA ILE A 367 -16.46 0.70 -3.96
C ILE A 367 -17.53 1.77 -4.16
N GLN A 368 -17.65 2.26 -5.37
CA GLN A 368 -18.51 3.39 -5.76
C GLN A 368 -19.98 2.99 -5.86
N SER A 369 -20.55 2.41 -4.80
CA SER A 369 -21.94 1.93 -4.76
C SER A 369 -23.01 3.01 -4.98
N ALA A 370 -22.65 4.28 -4.75
CA ALA A 370 -23.52 5.43 -5.01
C ALA A 370 -23.50 5.89 -6.48
N ASN A 371 -22.55 5.43 -7.30
CA ASN A 371 -22.45 5.84 -8.70
C ASN A 371 -23.71 5.42 -9.48
N PRO A 372 -24.31 6.32 -10.30
CA PRO A 372 -25.55 6.02 -11.03
C PRO A 372 -25.47 4.78 -11.94
N ARG A 373 -24.33 4.53 -12.61
CA ARG A 373 -24.12 3.37 -13.48
C ARG A 373 -24.12 2.07 -12.67
N VAL A 374 -23.42 2.04 -11.52
CA VAL A 374 -23.38 0.89 -10.61
C VAL A 374 -24.78 0.59 -10.08
N ARG A 375 -25.52 1.63 -9.65
CA ARG A 375 -26.91 1.50 -9.18
C ARG A 375 -27.85 0.98 -10.26
N ALA A 376 -27.75 1.51 -11.47
CA ALA A 376 -28.57 1.07 -12.59
C ALA A 376 -28.31 -0.40 -12.92
N GLN A 377 -27.03 -0.78 -13.00
CA GLN A 377 -26.66 -2.17 -13.28
C GLN A 377 -27.10 -3.13 -12.16
N ALA A 378 -26.89 -2.77 -10.90
CA ALA A 378 -27.31 -3.59 -9.77
C ALA A 378 -28.82 -3.82 -9.75
N LYS A 379 -29.61 -2.76 -9.98
CA LYS A 379 -31.08 -2.86 -10.10
C LYS A 379 -31.50 -3.72 -11.30
N ALA A 380 -30.83 -3.62 -12.44
CA ALA A 380 -31.12 -4.46 -13.61
C ALA A 380 -30.87 -5.95 -13.33
N ILE A 381 -29.82 -6.28 -12.55
CA ILE A 381 -29.49 -7.67 -12.21
C ILE A 381 -30.53 -8.29 -11.30
N ILE A 382 -30.87 -7.62 -10.18
CA ILE A 382 -31.79 -8.19 -9.19
C ILE A 382 -33.28 -7.99 -9.56
N ALA A 383 -33.57 -7.06 -10.48
CA ALA A 383 -34.92 -6.67 -10.88
C ALA A 383 -35.81 -6.34 -9.67
N ARG A 384 -36.78 -7.21 -9.34
CA ARG A 384 -37.71 -7.05 -8.21
C ARG A 384 -37.39 -7.95 -7.02
N GLU A 385 -36.24 -8.65 -7.08
CA GLU A 385 -35.84 -9.55 -5.99
C GLU A 385 -35.58 -8.77 -4.70
N ARG A 386 -36.10 -9.29 -3.59
CA ARG A 386 -35.94 -8.71 -2.25
C ARG A 386 -35.36 -9.70 -1.24
N ASP A 387 -35.27 -10.97 -1.58
CA ASP A 387 -34.57 -11.95 -0.76
C ASP A 387 -33.05 -11.68 -0.83
N PRO A 388 -32.37 -11.38 0.27
CA PRO A 388 -30.95 -11.05 0.29
C PRO A 388 -30.06 -12.18 -0.27
N ALA A 389 -30.39 -13.44 0.01
CA ALA A 389 -29.60 -14.59 -0.43
C ALA A 389 -29.73 -14.79 -1.93
N ARG A 390 -30.96 -14.63 -2.46
CA ARG A 390 -31.19 -14.74 -3.90
C ARG A 390 -30.58 -13.58 -4.68
N ALA A 391 -30.71 -12.35 -4.15
CA ALA A 391 -30.07 -11.18 -4.74
C ALA A 391 -28.54 -11.34 -4.75
N ALA A 392 -27.93 -11.83 -3.66
CA ALA A 392 -26.51 -12.11 -3.60
C ALA A 392 -26.06 -13.11 -4.67
N GLU A 393 -26.82 -14.17 -4.89
CA GLU A 393 -26.51 -15.17 -5.94
C GLU A 393 -26.64 -14.58 -7.34
N LEU A 394 -27.71 -13.82 -7.63
CA LEU A 394 -27.90 -13.16 -8.92
C LEU A 394 -26.74 -12.23 -9.25
N LEU A 395 -26.30 -11.43 -8.28
CA LEU A 395 -25.14 -10.54 -8.43
C LEU A 395 -23.86 -11.32 -8.69
N LEU A 396 -23.64 -12.43 -7.96
CA LEU A 396 -22.47 -13.30 -8.16
C LEU A 396 -22.43 -13.86 -9.57
N ARG A 397 -23.51 -14.51 -10.01
CA ARG A 397 -23.60 -15.13 -11.35
C ARG A 397 -23.40 -14.09 -12.44
N TRP A 398 -23.93 -12.89 -12.23
CA TRP A 398 -23.75 -11.83 -13.19
C TRP A 398 -22.29 -11.38 -13.26
N VAL A 399 -21.60 -11.14 -12.11
CA VAL A 399 -20.20 -10.73 -12.10
C VAL A 399 -19.31 -11.82 -12.70
N SER A 400 -19.48 -13.06 -12.27
CA SER A 400 -18.73 -14.22 -12.79
C SER A 400 -18.91 -14.40 -14.30
N GLY A 401 -20.12 -14.22 -14.83
CA GLY A 401 -20.41 -14.40 -16.24
C GLY A 401 -20.06 -13.20 -17.14
N HIS A 402 -19.79 -12.01 -16.58
CA HIS A 402 -19.61 -10.79 -17.36
C HIS A 402 -18.24 -10.11 -17.14
N VAL A 403 -17.46 -10.54 -16.19
CA VAL A 403 -16.10 -10.05 -15.95
C VAL A 403 -15.12 -11.17 -16.29
N ALA A 404 -14.29 -10.97 -17.30
CA ALA A 404 -13.27 -11.93 -17.69
C ALA A 404 -12.13 -11.95 -16.66
N THR A 405 -11.79 -13.13 -16.15
CA THR A 405 -10.69 -13.30 -15.21
C THR A 405 -9.35 -13.08 -15.93
N GLN A 406 -8.66 -12.03 -15.56
CA GLN A 406 -7.35 -11.67 -16.10
C GLN A 406 -6.53 -11.02 -14.98
N VAL A 407 -5.27 -11.42 -14.82
CA VAL A 407 -4.35 -10.74 -13.90
C VAL A 407 -4.17 -9.29 -14.36
N THR A 408 -4.24 -8.38 -13.42
CA THR A 408 -4.09 -6.94 -13.65
C THR A 408 -3.25 -6.32 -12.55
N VAL A 409 -2.49 -5.29 -12.90
CA VAL A 409 -1.78 -4.45 -11.92
C VAL A 409 -2.37 -3.04 -12.01
N SER A 410 -3.35 -2.78 -11.14
CA SER A 410 -4.11 -1.54 -11.16
C SER A 410 -4.62 -1.17 -9.76
N VAL A 411 -5.17 0.03 -9.62
CA VAL A 411 -6.02 0.39 -8.49
C VAL A 411 -7.45 0.00 -8.85
N PRO A 412 -8.05 -1.03 -8.21
CA PRO A 412 -9.38 -1.51 -8.59
C PRO A 412 -10.45 -0.44 -8.28
N SER A 413 -11.34 -0.19 -9.22
CA SER A 413 -12.46 0.73 -9.09
C SER A 413 -13.71 0.09 -9.68
N ALA A 414 -14.79 0.02 -8.90
CA ALA A 414 -16.03 -0.65 -9.32
C ALA A 414 -16.56 -0.12 -10.66
N VAL A 415 -16.51 1.18 -10.90
CA VAL A 415 -16.95 1.79 -12.16
C VAL A 415 -16.08 1.35 -13.33
N ARG A 416 -14.77 1.33 -13.15
CA ARG A 416 -13.84 0.90 -14.21
C ARG A 416 -13.98 -0.58 -14.53
N VAL A 417 -14.14 -1.42 -13.53
CA VAL A 417 -14.40 -2.84 -13.74
C VAL A 417 -15.74 -3.06 -14.47
N LEU A 418 -16.78 -2.32 -14.09
CA LEU A 418 -18.08 -2.36 -14.78
C LEU A 418 -17.98 -1.97 -16.27
N GLU A 419 -17.10 -1.03 -16.61
CA GLU A 419 -16.85 -0.59 -18.00
C GLU A 419 -16.00 -1.61 -18.78
N GLN A 420 -14.90 -2.06 -18.21
CA GLN A 420 -13.89 -2.85 -18.91
C GLN A 420 -14.17 -4.35 -18.93
N ARG A 421 -14.99 -4.84 -17.98
CA ARG A 421 -15.44 -6.24 -17.92
C ARG A 421 -14.30 -7.26 -17.85
N ARG A 422 -13.22 -6.92 -17.18
CA ARG A 422 -12.06 -7.78 -16.94
C ARG A 422 -11.41 -7.44 -15.63
N GLY A 423 -10.65 -8.36 -15.05
CA GLY A 423 -9.89 -8.13 -13.82
C GLY A 423 -9.57 -9.41 -13.09
N ASP A 424 -8.80 -9.30 -12.01
CA ASP A 424 -8.50 -10.42 -11.13
C ASP A 424 -9.49 -10.49 -9.93
N CYS A 425 -9.12 -11.18 -8.88
CA CYS A 425 -9.96 -11.34 -7.70
C CYS A 425 -10.32 -10.00 -7.01
N ASN A 426 -9.44 -9.00 -7.07
CA ASN A 426 -9.70 -7.69 -6.47
C ASN A 426 -10.80 -6.94 -7.23
N GLU A 427 -10.71 -6.93 -8.55
CA GLU A 427 -11.70 -6.31 -9.42
C GLU A 427 -13.07 -6.96 -9.30
N HIS A 428 -13.12 -8.30 -9.33
CA HIS A 428 -14.37 -9.04 -9.11
C HIS A 428 -15.00 -8.70 -7.77
N THR A 429 -14.16 -8.66 -6.70
CA THR A 429 -14.60 -8.35 -5.33
C THR A 429 -15.14 -6.93 -5.22
N VAL A 430 -14.39 -5.94 -5.73
CA VAL A 430 -14.76 -4.52 -5.64
C VAL A 430 -16.08 -4.26 -6.40
N LEU A 431 -16.22 -4.80 -7.61
CA LEU A 431 -17.46 -4.65 -8.39
C LEU A 431 -18.63 -5.34 -7.69
N TYR A 432 -18.46 -6.57 -7.21
CA TYR A 432 -19.51 -7.30 -6.51
C TYR A 432 -20.00 -6.55 -5.27
N VAL A 433 -19.07 -6.09 -4.41
CA VAL A 433 -19.41 -5.34 -3.19
C VAL A 433 -20.13 -4.05 -3.53
N ALA A 434 -19.71 -3.33 -4.59
CA ALA A 434 -20.37 -2.12 -5.03
C ALA A 434 -21.81 -2.38 -5.51
N LEU A 435 -22.03 -3.42 -6.30
CA LEU A 435 -23.35 -3.81 -6.76
C LEU A 435 -24.27 -4.24 -5.60
N ALA A 436 -23.75 -5.03 -4.66
CA ALA A 436 -24.47 -5.46 -3.47
C ALA A 436 -24.92 -4.27 -2.60
N ARG A 437 -23.98 -3.38 -2.26
CA ARG A 437 -24.31 -2.17 -1.49
C ARG A 437 -25.30 -1.25 -2.20
N ALA A 438 -25.22 -1.18 -3.54
CA ALA A 438 -26.11 -0.33 -4.36
C ALA A 438 -27.59 -0.76 -4.28
N VAL A 439 -27.87 -2.04 -3.99
CA VAL A 439 -29.24 -2.58 -3.80
C VAL A 439 -29.61 -2.73 -2.32
N GLY A 440 -28.78 -2.24 -1.40
CA GLY A 440 -29.03 -2.31 0.02
C GLY A 440 -28.71 -3.66 0.66
N LEU A 441 -27.89 -4.48 0.05
CA LEU A 441 -27.32 -5.71 0.59
C LEU A 441 -25.98 -5.37 1.29
N PRO A 442 -25.86 -5.51 2.62
CA PRO A 442 -24.61 -5.24 3.30
C PRO A 442 -23.51 -6.20 2.82
N ALA A 443 -22.40 -5.64 2.37
CA ALA A 443 -21.29 -6.39 1.80
C ALA A 443 -19.95 -5.79 2.18
N ARG A 444 -18.94 -6.64 2.29
CA ARG A 444 -17.55 -6.25 2.57
C ARG A 444 -16.56 -7.06 1.77
N ALA A 445 -15.42 -6.47 1.46
CA ALA A 445 -14.29 -7.17 0.89
C ALA A 445 -13.52 -7.87 2.01
N VAL A 446 -13.01 -9.05 1.73
CA VAL A 446 -12.09 -9.79 2.60
C VAL A 446 -10.94 -10.34 1.75
N ALA A 447 -9.84 -10.67 2.40
CA ALA A 447 -8.71 -11.30 1.74
C ALA A 447 -8.03 -12.33 2.62
N GLY A 448 -7.33 -13.25 1.97
CA GLY A 448 -6.63 -14.33 2.61
C GLY A 448 -5.96 -15.23 1.59
N LEU A 449 -6.11 -16.53 1.76
CA LEU A 449 -5.58 -17.54 0.87
C LEU A 449 -6.70 -18.42 0.33
N VAL A 450 -6.58 -18.83 -0.93
CA VAL A 450 -7.40 -19.90 -1.53
C VAL A 450 -6.50 -21.02 -2.03
N TYR A 451 -6.95 -22.26 -1.85
CA TYR A 451 -6.24 -23.43 -2.37
C TYR A 451 -6.58 -23.65 -3.84
N LEU A 452 -5.54 -23.71 -4.69
CA LEU A 452 -5.63 -24.07 -6.10
C LEU A 452 -4.45 -25.00 -6.45
N ASP A 453 -4.73 -26.15 -7.03
CA ASP A 453 -3.74 -27.10 -7.59
C ASP A 453 -2.49 -27.39 -6.74
N GLY A 454 -2.68 -27.65 -5.44
CA GLY A 454 -1.60 -28.05 -4.53
C GLY A 454 -0.91 -26.89 -3.82
N ARG A 455 -1.37 -25.65 -4.02
CA ARG A 455 -0.82 -24.45 -3.40
C ARG A 455 -1.91 -23.54 -2.88
N PHE A 456 -1.54 -22.74 -1.89
CA PHE A 456 -2.37 -21.61 -1.46
C PHE A 456 -1.85 -20.35 -2.11
N TYR A 457 -2.80 -19.58 -2.69
CA TYR A 457 -2.53 -18.30 -3.33
C TYR A 457 -3.23 -17.17 -2.57
N TYR A 458 -2.63 -15.99 -2.55
CA TYR A 458 -3.34 -14.79 -2.13
C TYR A 458 -4.62 -14.65 -2.94
N HIS A 459 -5.73 -14.35 -2.25
CA HIS A 459 -7.03 -14.19 -2.87
C HIS A 459 -7.90 -13.20 -2.10
N ALA A 460 -8.73 -12.45 -2.83
CA ALA A 460 -9.74 -11.56 -2.30
C ALA A 460 -11.14 -12.02 -2.75
N TRP A 461 -12.11 -11.93 -1.86
CA TRP A 461 -13.51 -12.26 -2.14
C TRP A 461 -14.47 -11.44 -1.31
N PRO A 462 -15.76 -11.34 -1.71
CA PRO A 462 -16.77 -10.66 -0.93
C PRO A 462 -17.38 -11.54 0.16
N GLU A 463 -17.82 -10.90 1.23
CA GLU A 463 -18.77 -11.46 2.18
C GLU A 463 -20.04 -10.59 2.19
N VAL A 464 -21.22 -11.23 2.25
CA VAL A 464 -22.54 -10.57 2.37
C VAL A 464 -23.23 -10.96 3.68
N TYR A 465 -23.95 -10.02 4.28
CA TYR A 465 -24.68 -10.27 5.52
C TYR A 465 -26.12 -10.70 5.25
N LEU A 466 -26.51 -11.86 5.76
CA LEU A 466 -27.85 -12.43 5.56
C LEU A 466 -28.74 -12.39 6.81
N GLY A 467 -28.34 -11.70 7.87
CA GLY A 467 -29.11 -11.56 9.11
C GLY A 467 -28.76 -12.57 10.22
N GLY A 468 -28.19 -13.70 9.89
CA GLY A 468 -27.65 -14.68 10.85
C GLY A 468 -26.13 -14.67 10.94
N GLY A 469 -25.47 -14.05 9.95
CA GLY A 469 -24.01 -14.00 9.83
C GLY A 469 -23.56 -13.54 8.45
N TRP A 470 -22.26 -13.55 8.24
CA TRP A 470 -21.60 -13.24 6.99
C TRP A 470 -21.45 -14.51 6.14
N LEU A 471 -21.92 -14.47 4.90
CA LEU A 471 -21.75 -15.50 3.90
C LEU A 471 -20.60 -15.15 2.96
N ALA A 472 -19.60 -16.00 2.87
CA ALA A 472 -18.52 -15.86 1.90
C ALA A 472 -19.01 -16.32 0.52
N VAL A 473 -18.73 -15.52 -0.49
CA VAL A 473 -19.05 -15.80 -1.90
C VAL A 473 -17.85 -15.46 -2.78
N ASP A 474 -17.68 -16.13 -3.89
CA ASP A 474 -16.54 -15.89 -4.78
C ASP A 474 -16.96 -15.75 -6.23
N PRO A 475 -17.09 -14.53 -6.75
CA PRO A 475 -17.43 -14.31 -8.16
C PRO A 475 -16.27 -14.62 -9.12
N THR A 476 -15.02 -14.71 -8.66
CA THR A 476 -13.86 -15.08 -9.49
C THR A 476 -13.87 -16.56 -9.81
N LEU A 477 -14.23 -17.40 -8.83
CA LEU A 477 -14.30 -18.86 -8.95
C LEU A 477 -15.73 -19.40 -9.12
N ASP A 478 -16.71 -18.52 -9.29
CA ASP A 478 -18.14 -18.82 -9.44
C ASP A 478 -18.72 -19.68 -8.30
N GLN A 479 -18.30 -19.43 -7.04
CA GLN A 479 -18.71 -20.20 -5.87
C GLN A 479 -19.74 -19.46 -5.00
N PHE A 480 -20.90 -20.11 -4.79
CA PHE A 480 -21.96 -19.63 -3.90
C PHE A 480 -22.56 -20.78 -3.05
N PRO A 481 -22.24 -20.86 -1.75
CA PRO A 481 -21.17 -20.17 -1.01
C PRO A 481 -19.76 -20.56 -1.45
N ALA A 482 -18.78 -19.75 -1.11
CA ALA A 482 -17.37 -20.11 -1.23
C ALA A 482 -17.04 -21.34 -0.37
N ASP A 483 -16.24 -22.27 -0.86
CA ASP A 483 -15.91 -23.50 -0.14
C ASP A 483 -14.92 -23.29 1.02
N ALA A 484 -14.61 -24.34 1.79
CA ALA A 484 -13.76 -24.24 2.96
C ALA A 484 -12.27 -24.04 2.64
N THR A 485 -11.87 -24.00 1.37
CA THR A 485 -10.47 -23.70 0.98
C THR A 485 -10.13 -22.21 1.05
N HIS A 486 -11.12 -21.35 1.28
CA HIS A 486 -10.94 -19.91 1.47
C HIS A 486 -10.59 -19.59 2.93
N LEU A 487 -9.31 -19.40 3.20
CA LEU A 487 -8.78 -19.04 4.52
C LEU A 487 -8.74 -17.52 4.65
N ARG A 488 -9.68 -16.92 5.39
CA ARG A 488 -9.74 -15.47 5.58
C ARG A 488 -8.71 -15.02 6.61
N PHE A 489 -7.93 -14.01 6.28
CA PHE A 489 -6.95 -13.38 7.17
C PHE A 489 -7.30 -11.93 7.51
N THR A 490 -7.99 -11.21 6.62
CA THR A 490 -8.32 -9.81 6.87
C THR A 490 -9.69 -9.43 6.31
N VAL A 491 -10.33 -8.49 6.99
CA VAL A 491 -11.57 -7.83 6.56
C VAL A 491 -11.24 -6.39 6.20
N GLY A 492 -11.60 -5.96 4.99
CA GLY A 492 -11.41 -4.59 4.54
C GLY A 492 -10.95 -4.48 3.09
N GLY A 493 -10.84 -3.24 2.62
CA GLY A 493 -10.42 -2.91 1.25
C GLY A 493 -8.92 -3.04 1.03
N LEU A 494 -8.45 -2.43 -0.07
CA LEU A 494 -7.09 -2.55 -0.61
C LEU A 494 -5.97 -2.32 0.43
N ALA A 495 -6.15 -1.36 1.34
CA ALA A 495 -5.14 -1.07 2.36
C ALA A 495 -4.85 -2.27 3.28
N ARG A 496 -5.91 -2.92 3.77
CA ARG A 496 -5.79 -4.11 4.65
C ARG A 496 -5.24 -5.31 3.87
N GLN A 497 -5.53 -5.38 2.59
CA GLN A 497 -5.01 -6.42 1.70
C GLN A 497 -3.50 -6.26 1.47
N VAL A 498 -3.01 -5.04 1.27
CA VAL A 498 -1.56 -4.75 1.17
C VAL A 498 -0.83 -5.12 2.46
N GLU A 499 -1.42 -4.87 3.63
CA GLU A 499 -0.86 -5.33 4.92
C GLU A 499 -0.77 -6.87 4.98
N LEU A 500 -1.80 -7.57 4.49
CA LEU A 500 -1.81 -9.03 4.44
C LEU A 500 -0.69 -9.58 3.55
N VAL A 501 -0.53 -9.07 2.33
CA VAL A 501 0.53 -9.51 1.40
C VAL A 501 1.91 -9.40 2.04
N ARG A 502 2.13 -8.36 2.82
CA ARG A 502 3.38 -8.20 3.58
C ARG A 502 3.60 -9.28 4.64
N ARG A 503 2.56 -9.80 5.29
CA ARG A 503 2.63 -10.84 6.35
C ARG A 503 2.77 -12.26 5.78
N ILE A 504 2.19 -12.52 4.61
CA ILE A 504 2.18 -13.86 3.97
C ILE A 504 3.58 -14.35 3.61
N GLY A 505 4.56 -13.49 3.35
CA GLY A 505 5.90 -13.89 2.92
C GLY A 505 6.68 -14.81 3.88
N ARG A 506 6.19 -15.05 5.10
CA ARG A 506 6.76 -15.99 6.06
C ARG A 506 5.78 -17.09 6.49
N LEU A 507 4.55 -17.01 6.00
CA LEU A 507 3.50 -17.95 6.35
C LEU A 507 3.75 -19.30 5.65
N THR A 508 3.66 -20.37 6.41
CA THR A 508 3.52 -21.72 5.87
C THR A 508 2.20 -22.31 6.35
N VAL A 509 1.55 -23.07 5.49
CA VAL A 509 0.23 -23.67 5.72
C VAL A 509 0.37 -25.18 5.56
N GLU A 510 0.17 -25.90 6.65
CA GLU A 510 0.14 -27.37 6.67
C GLU A 510 -1.32 -27.84 6.71
N VAL A 511 -1.72 -28.66 5.77
CA VAL A 511 -3.06 -29.27 5.73
C VAL A 511 -3.07 -30.47 6.67
N LEU A 512 -4.09 -30.55 7.57
CA LEU A 512 -4.24 -31.58 8.60
C LEU A 512 -5.26 -32.67 8.22
#